data_579cf00c74cc34acb53b0c293421280d
#
_entry.id   579cf00c74cc34acb53b0c293421280d
#
_cell.length_a   1.000
_cell.length_b   1.000
_cell.length_c   1.000
_cell.angle_alpha   90.00
_cell.angle_beta   90.00
_cell.angle_gamma   90.00
#
_symmetry.space_group_name_H-M   'P 1'
#
loop_
_entity.id
_entity.type
_entity.pdbx_description
1 polymer ?
#
loop_
_entity_poly.entity_id
_entity_poly.type
_entity_poly.pdbx_seq_one_letter_code
_entity_poly.pdbx_strand_id
1 'polypeptide(L)'
;MKKYIIFLYILVLIVSFGVIGISSCTVSQKVQDKTGTQLWGENCGRCHNPPGPGEFNSSNWDIIGRHMRIRASITETEEKKIIEYLKTTGN
;
A
#
# COMPACT_ATOMS: atom_id res chain seq x y z
N MET A 1 18.09 5.22 -47.33
CA MET A 1 17.36 6.26 -46.55
C MET A 1 16.01 5.75 -45.97
N LYS A 2 15.13 5.18 -46.79
CA LYS A 2 13.80 4.69 -46.28
C LYS A 2 13.93 3.66 -45.13
N LYS A 3 14.90 2.74 -45.18
CA LYS A 3 15.13 1.73 -44.15
C LYS A 3 15.49 2.34 -42.78
N TYR A 4 16.31 3.40 -42.78
CA TYR A 4 16.70 4.08 -41.54
C TYR A 4 15.53 4.89 -40.92
N ILE A 5 14.66 5.45 -41.77
CA ILE A 5 13.47 6.16 -41.31
C ILE A 5 12.51 5.20 -40.64
N ILE A 6 12.29 4.02 -41.23
CA ILE A 6 11.43 2.97 -40.65
C ILE A 6 12.02 2.48 -39.34
N PHE A 7 13.34 2.25 -39.27
CA PHE A 7 14.00 1.82 -38.04
C PHE A 7 13.86 2.86 -36.90
N LEU A 8 14.08 4.14 -37.23
CA LEU A 8 13.87 5.25 -36.30
C LEU A 8 12.43 5.32 -35.79
N TYR A 9 11.44 5.11 -36.66
CA TYR A 9 10.02 5.13 -36.28
C TYR A 9 9.66 3.99 -35.33
N ILE A 10 10.18 2.79 -35.58
CA ILE A 10 10.01 1.63 -34.72
C ILE A 10 10.66 1.86 -33.34
N LEU A 11 11.85 2.44 -33.31
CA LEU A 11 12.57 2.74 -32.08
C LEU A 11 11.84 3.77 -31.22
N VAL A 12 11.29 4.81 -31.83
CA VAL A 12 10.45 5.81 -31.14
C VAL A 12 9.17 5.19 -30.59
N LEU A 13 8.53 4.29 -31.33
CA LEU A 13 7.34 3.58 -30.87
C LEU A 13 7.63 2.68 -29.65
N ILE A 14 8.75 1.95 -29.68
CA ILE A 14 9.16 1.08 -28.56
C ILE A 14 9.45 1.92 -27.31
N VAL A 15 10.16 3.04 -27.45
CA VAL A 15 10.48 3.93 -26.33
C VAL A 15 9.21 4.58 -25.77
N SER A 16 8.29 5.05 -26.61
CA SER A 16 7.03 5.64 -26.13
C SER A 16 6.11 4.61 -25.44
N PHE A 17 6.09 3.36 -25.89
CA PHE A 17 5.31 2.29 -25.25
C PHE A 17 5.91 1.87 -23.91
N GLY A 18 7.26 1.90 -23.78
CA GLY A 18 7.96 1.56 -22.53
C GLY A 18 7.72 2.56 -21.40
N VAL A 19 7.55 3.84 -21.71
CA VAL A 19 7.34 4.90 -20.71
C VAL A 19 5.94 4.85 -20.06
N ILE A 20 4.93 4.36 -20.76
CA ILE A 20 3.55 4.29 -20.26
C ILE A 20 3.36 3.17 -19.21
N GLY A 21 4.19 2.12 -19.25
CA GLY A 21 4.04 0.95 -18.37
C GLY A 21 4.52 1.12 -16.94
N ILE A 22 5.29 2.18 -16.61
CA ILE A 22 5.98 2.29 -15.31
C ILE A 22 5.16 3.05 -14.24
N SER A 23 4.04 3.67 -14.62
CA SER A 23 3.31 4.61 -13.73
C SER A 23 2.19 4.01 -12.89
N SER A 24 1.93 2.69 -12.92
CA SER A 24 0.62 2.18 -12.49
C SER A 24 0.51 1.58 -11.08
N CYS A 25 1.56 1.58 -10.25
CA CYS A 25 1.50 0.97 -8.92
C CYS A 25 2.10 1.81 -7.79
N THR A 26 1.97 3.13 -7.84
CA THR A 26 2.41 4.00 -6.74
C THR A 26 1.28 4.14 -5.72
N VAL A 27 1.54 3.76 -4.47
CA VAL A 27 0.64 4.07 -3.34
C VAL A 27 0.43 5.58 -3.29
N SER A 28 -0.82 6.02 -3.16
CA SER A 28 -1.15 7.45 -3.09
C SER A 28 -0.31 8.13 -2.01
N GLN A 29 0.29 9.28 -2.34
CA GLN A 29 1.07 10.12 -1.43
C GLN A 29 0.30 10.37 -0.12
N LYS A 30 -1.00 10.61 -0.22
CA LYS A 30 -1.89 10.82 0.91
C LYS A 30 -1.90 9.66 1.92
N VAL A 31 -1.72 8.42 1.48
CA VAL A 31 -1.60 7.25 2.36
C VAL A 31 -0.19 7.12 2.92
N GLN A 32 0.83 7.49 2.14
CA GLN A 32 2.22 7.47 2.58
C GLN A 32 2.48 8.45 3.74
N ASP A 33 1.81 9.60 3.74
CA ASP A 33 1.98 10.64 4.75
C ASP A 33 1.24 10.34 6.07
N LYS A 34 0.29 9.41 6.08
CA LYS A 34 -0.47 9.04 7.29
C LYS A 34 0.33 8.14 8.22
N THR A 35 0.18 8.41 9.52
CA THR A 35 0.72 7.56 10.59
C THR A 35 -0.10 6.28 10.79
N GLY A 36 0.50 5.26 11.43
CA GLY A 36 -0.22 4.03 11.78
C GLY A 36 -1.43 4.28 12.68
N THR A 37 -1.34 5.23 13.61
CA THR A 37 -2.44 5.65 14.50
C THR A 37 -3.61 6.24 13.71
N GLN A 38 -3.32 7.13 12.77
CA GLN A 38 -4.35 7.73 11.91
C GLN A 38 -5.04 6.69 11.05
N LEU A 39 -4.26 5.82 10.42
CA LEU A 39 -4.79 4.73 9.59
C LEU A 39 -5.62 3.74 10.40
N TRP A 40 -5.20 3.41 11.64
CA TRP A 40 -5.96 2.58 12.56
C TRP A 40 -7.32 3.22 12.90
N GLY A 41 -7.33 4.48 13.32
CA GLY A 41 -8.57 5.20 13.64
C GLY A 41 -9.54 5.31 12.47
N GLU A 42 -9.02 5.64 11.28
CA GLU A 42 -9.84 5.82 10.07
C GLU A 42 -10.40 4.51 9.50
N ASN A 43 -9.67 3.40 9.61
CA ASN A 43 -10.04 2.15 8.95
C ASN A 43 -10.65 1.11 9.90
N CYS A 44 -10.11 0.97 11.10
CA CYS A 44 -10.53 -0.11 12.01
C CYS A 44 -11.80 0.23 12.79
N GLY A 45 -12.04 1.51 13.10
CA GLY A 45 -13.23 1.97 13.84
C GLY A 45 -14.53 2.03 13.04
N ARG A 46 -14.50 1.75 11.73
CA ARG A 46 -15.67 1.91 10.86
C ARG A 46 -16.75 0.85 11.06
N CYS A 47 -16.39 -0.36 11.48
CA CYS A 47 -17.30 -1.51 11.53
C CYS A 47 -17.62 -1.94 12.96
N HIS A 48 -16.67 -1.83 13.89
CA HIS A 48 -16.82 -2.20 15.30
C HIS A 48 -15.80 -1.43 16.13
N ASN A 49 -15.88 -1.57 17.47
CA ASN A 49 -14.84 -1.02 18.34
C ASN A 49 -13.57 -1.88 18.20
N PRO A 50 -12.48 -1.36 17.59
CA PRO A 50 -11.30 -2.16 17.35
C PRO A 50 -10.46 -2.30 18.60
N PRO A 51 -9.76 -3.45 18.78
CA PRO A 51 -8.81 -3.61 19.87
C PRO A 51 -7.65 -2.62 19.73
N GLY A 52 -7.20 -2.11 20.87
CA GLY A 52 -6.10 -1.17 20.96
C GLY A 52 -4.72 -1.82 21.11
N PRO A 53 -3.65 -0.98 21.12
CA PRO A 53 -2.31 -1.45 21.44
C PRO A 53 -2.26 -2.17 22.79
N GLY A 54 -1.48 -3.26 22.86
CA GLY A 54 -1.31 -4.02 24.11
C GLY A 54 -2.36 -5.11 24.36
N GLU A 55 -3.45 -5.17 23.60
CA GLU A 55 -4.47 -6.22 23.78
C GLU A 55 -4.03 -7.58 23.26
N PHE A 56 -3.15 -7.61 22.27
CA PHE A 56 -2.60 -8.83 21.67
C PHE A 56 -1.08 -8.80 21.56
N ASN A 57 -0.46 -9.97 21.55
CA ASN A 57 0.96 -10.12 21.31
C ASN A 57 1.31 -9.89 19.81
N SER A 58 2.61 -9.70 19.52
CA SER A 58 3.09 -9.41 18.17
C SER A 58 2.66 -10.41 17.10
N SER A 59 2.69 -11.71 17.43
CA SER A 59 2.31 -12.76 16.47
C SER A 59 0.83 -12.72 16.15
N ASN A 60 -0.01 -12.46 17.16
CA ASN A 60 -1.45 -12.32 16.95
C ASN A 60 -1.78 -11.07 16.12
N TRP A 61 -1.06 -9.97 16.32
CA TRP A 61 -1.24 -8.78 15.50
C TRP A 61 -0.95 -9.01 14.02
N ASP A 62 0.04 -9.84 13.67
CA ASP A 62 0.34 -10.20 12.28
C ASP A 62 -0.80 -11.01 11.63
N ILE A 63 -1.43 -11.90 12.39
CA ILE A 63 -2.57 -12.70 11.93
C ILE A 63 -3.81 -11.83 11.76
N ILE A 64 -4.11 -11.01 12.78
CA ILE A 64 -5.23 -10.09 12.78
C ILE A 64 -5.11 -9.08 11.61
N GLY A 65 -3.94 -8.50 11.42
CA GLY A 65 -3.69 -7.55 10.34
C GLY A 65 -3.97 -8.12 8.97
N ARG A 66 -3.46 -9.31 8.66
CA ARG A 66 -3.73 -9.99 7.39
C ARG A 66 -5.22 -10.29 7.17
N HIS A 67 -5.92 -10.72 8.21
CA HIS A 67 -7.35 -10.97 8.13
C HIS A 67 -8.13 -9.67 7.90
N MET A 68 -7.81 -8.64 8.67
CA MET A 68 -8.48 -7.34 8.62
C MET A 68 -8.15 -6.55 7.36
N ARG A 69 -6.99 -6.77 6.74
CA ARG A 69 -6.65 -6.17 5.44
C ARG A 69 -7.73 -6.43 4.39
N ILE A 70 -8.19 -7.67 4.31
CA ILE A 70 -9.24 -8.06 3.37
C ILE A 70 -10.58 -7.49 3.79
N ARG A 71 -10.93 -7.57 5.07
CA ARG A 71 -12.22 -7.10 5.62
C ARG A 71 -12.39 -5.60 5.55
N ALA A 72 -11.35 -4.85 5.85
CA ALA A 72 -11.35 -3.38 5.82
C ALA A 72 -10.99 -2.81 4.44
N SER A 73 -10.62 -3.65 3.47
CA SER A 73 -10.18 -3.26 2.12
C SER A 73 -9.04 -2.24 2.15
N ILE A 74 -8.06 -2.48 3.01
CA ILE A 74 -6.85 -1.65 3.13
C ILE A 74 -5.69 -2.24 2.33
N THR A 75 -4.76 -1.38 1.93
CA THR A 75 -3.54 -1.76 1.22
C THR A 75 -2.54 -2.45 2.15
N GLU A 76 -1.56 -3.14 1.58
CA GLU A 76 -0.45 -3.73 2.34
C GLU A 76 0.36 -2.68 3.11
N THR A 77 0.54 -1.50 2.52
CA THR A 77 1.25 -0.39 3.18
C THR A 77 0.49 0.12 4.40
N GLU A 78 -0.82 0.27 4.30
CA GLU A 78 -1.66 0.66 5.42
C GLU A 78 -1.67 -0.42 6.52
N GLU A 79 -1.81 -1.69 6.16
CA GLU A 79 -1.72 -2.81 7.09
C GLU A 79 -0.40 -2.77 7.87
N LYS A 80 0.75 -2.67 7.19
CA LYS A 80 2.06 -2.63 7.83
C LYS A 80 2.18 -1.50 8.85
N LYS A 81 1.77 -0.30 8.49
CA LYS A 81 1.81 0.87 9.39
C LYS A 81 0.89 0.71 10.61
N ILE A 82 -0.30 0.16 10.41
CA ILE A 82 -1.25 -0.10 11.50
C ILE A 82 -0.68 -1.14 12.46
N ILE A 83 -0.16 -2.26 11.93
CA ILE A 83 0.37 -3.35 12.75
C ILE A 83 1.64 -2.90 13.51
N GLU A 84 2.50 -2.12 12.89
CA GLU A 84 3.66 -1.52 13.56
C GLU A 84 3.22 -0.64 14.74
N TYR A 85 2.24 0.22 14.55
CA TYR A 85 1.67 1.04 15.62
C TYR A 85 1.13 0.19 16.77
N LEU A 86 0.33 -0.83 16.48
CA LEU A 86 -0.29 -1.71 17.48
C LEU A 86 0.74 -2.53 18.28
N LYS A 87 1.85 -2.92 17.66
CA LYS A 87 2.94 -3.64 18.30
C LYS A 87 3.83 -2.74 19.16
N THR A 88 4.14 -1.55 18.69
CA THR A 88 5.12 -0.67 19.35
C THR A 88 4.54 0.15 20.49
N THR A 89 3.25 0.47 20.44
CA THR A 89 2.59 1.32 21.44
C THR A 89 2.01 0.52 22.61
N GLY A 90 1.92 -0.80 22.50
CA GLY A 90 1.37 -1.70 23.51
C GLY A 90 2.40 -2.36 24.46
N ASN A 91 3.68 -2.01 24.34
CA ASN A 91 4.76 -2.49 25.21
C ASN A 91 5.11 -1.47 26.28
#